data_e6e91237fb9715bfa258fb1db8ad9d36
#
_entry.id   e6e91237fb9715bfa258fb1db8ad9d36
#
_cell.length_a   1.000
_cell.length_b   1.000
_cell.length_c   1.000
_cell.angle_alpha   90.00
_cell.angle_beta   90.00
_cell.angle_gamma   90.00
#
_symmetry.space_group_name_H-M   'P 1'
#
loop_
_entity.id
_entity.type
_entity.pdbx_description
1 polymer ?
#
loop_
_entity_poly.entity_id
_entity_poly.type
_entity_poly.pdbx_seq_one_letter_code
_entity_poly.pdbx_strand_id
1 'polypeptide(L)'
;ELGDTIVAGRYDAAITGVELRNLTVFKEKIYDEIKEIPGKLIVKEYPTRSANIQTIKNHVEKLKRRDFIPDMIIVDYGDLIRPENGGKDEKRHQLETIYEELRGLAQICECPLWTASQTNRSGLNAEVITMESISEAFNKCFVADFIFTVSRTVEDKNNNTGRIFIAKNRNGPDGLVYPLFMDTSSVCIKVLSQTGETVNDIIQKSS
;
A
#
# COMPACT_ATOMS: atom_id res chain seq x y z
N GLU A 1 6.53 -9.95 -2.67
CA GLU A 1 7.10 -10.01 -4.04
C GLU A 1 8.47 -9.33 -4.14
N LEU A 2 8.72 -8.31 -3.34
CA LEU A 2 9.98 -7.57 -3.32
C LEU A 2 10.75 -7.88 -2.05
N GLY A 3 12.07 -8.02 -2.16
CA GLY A 3 12.96 -8.20 -1.01
C GLY A 3 12.95 -6.98 -0.08
N ASP A 4 13.22 -7.19 1.19
CA ASP A 4 13.23 -6.16 2.23
C ASP A 4 14.15 -4.98 1.90
N THR A 5 15.31 -5.23 1.32
CA THR A 5 16.26 -4.21 0.86
C THR A 5 15.67 -3.30 -0.23
N ILE A 6 14.90 -3.88 -1.18
CA ILE A 6 14.26 -3.10 -2.25
C ILE A 6 13.15 -2.22 -1.66
N VAL A 7 12.39 -2.78 -0.72
CA VAL A 7 11.32 -2.04 -0.03
C VAL A 7 11.93 -0.90 0.78
N ALA A 8 13.00 -1.16 1.55
CA ALA A 8 13.70 -0.12 2.30
C ALA A 8 14.18 1.01 1.38
N GLY A 9 14.84 0.70 0.25
CA GLY A 9 15.27 1.71 -0.70
C GLY A 9 14.12 2.54 -1.30
N ARG A 10 12.94 1.96 -1.46
CA ARG A 10 11.75 2.73 -1.88
C ARG A 10 11.27 3.71 -0.80
N TYR A 11 11.33 3.33 0.48
CA TYR A 11 11.05 4.24 1.58
C TYR A 11 12.10 5.36 1.65
N ASP A 12 13.39 5.02 1.49
CA ASP A 12 14.47 6.01 1.44
C ASP A 12 14.21 7.04 0.33
N ALA A 13 13.86 6.59 -0.88
CA ALA A 13 13.54 7.46 -2.00
C ALA A 13 12.30 8.33 -1.73
N ALA A 14 11.23 7.73 -1.22
CA ALA A 14 9.96 8.44 -0.96
C ALA A 14 10.10 9.53 0.12
N ILE A 15 10.93 9.28 1.12
CA ILE A 15 11.15 10.20 2.26
C ILE A 15 12.09 11.34 1.86
N THR A 16 13.19 11.02 1.19
CA THR A 16 14.27 11.99 0.91
C THR A 16 14.15 12.68 -0.45
N GLY A 17 13.24 12.20 -1.31
CA GLY A 17 13.11 12.67 -2.70
C GLY A 17 14.27 12.26 -3.61
N VAL A 18 15.20 11.46 -3.13
CA VAL A 18 16.34 10.96 -3.93
C VAL A 18 15.82 9.87 -4.86
N GLU A 19 16.14 9.97 -6.16
CA GLU A 19 15.77 8.93 -7.12
C GLU A 19 16.38 7.57 -6.78
N LEU A 20 15.63 6.50 -7.02
CA LEU A 20 16.05 5.11 -6.74
C LEU A 20 17.43 4.76 -7.30
N ARG A 21 17.75 5.23 -8.51
CA ARG A 21 19.05 4.99 -9.16
C ARG A 21 20.24 5.68 -8.47
N ASN A 22 19.96 6.70 -7.67
CA ASN A 22 20.95 7.55 -7.03
C ASN A 22 21.14 7.26 -5.53
N LEU A 23 20.37 6.34 -4.93
CA LEU A 23 20.40 6.06 -3.49
C LEU A 23 21.81 5.76 -2.98
N THR A 24 22.59 4.98 -3.74
CA THR A 24 23.96 4.63 -3.34
C THR A 24 24.89 5.83 -3.31
N VAL A 25 24.71 6.81 -4.22
CA VAL A 25 25.52 8.01 -4.30
C VAL A 25 25.22 8.96 -3.13
N PHE A 26 23.97 9.06 -2.73
CA PHE A 26 23.49 9.97 -1.67
C PHE A 26 23.31 9.31 -0.31
N LYS A 27 23.99 8.20 -0.06
CA LYS A 27 23.80 7.37 1.14
C LYS A 27 23.96 8.17 2.45
N GLU A 28 24.92 9.04 2.57
CA GLU A 28 25.16 9.85 3.78
C GLU A 28 24.03 10.84 4.01
N LYS A 29 23.61 11.56 2.96
CA LYS A 29 22.47 12.48 3.03
C LYS A 29 21.20 11.75 3.47
N ILE A 30 20.92 10.60 2.84
CA ILE A 30 19.74 9.76 3.18
C ILE A 30 19.78 9.35 4.64
N TYR A 31 20.92 8.87 5.12
CA TYR A 31 21.08 8.47 6.51
C TYR A 31 20.83 9.65 7.47
N ASP A 32 21.36 10.82 7.15
CA ASP A 32 21.19 12.02 7.98
C ASP A 32 19.73 12.51 8.03
N GLU A 33 19.00 12.42 6.94
CA GLU A 33 17.58 12.80 6.91
C GLU A 33 16.69 11.76 7.63
N ILE A 34 16.93 10.47 7.41
CA ILE A 34 16.09 9.40 7.98
C ILE A 34 16.28 9.28 9.49
N LYS A 35 17.48 9.48 10.03
CA LYS A 35 17.71 9.40 11.47
C LYS A 35 16.96 10.45 12.28
N GLU A 36 16.59 11.57 11.67
CA GLU A 36 15.80 12.64 12.32
C GLU A 36 14.28 12.32 12.37
N ILE A 37 13.83 11.27 11.68
CA ILE A 37 12.42 10.88 11.68
C ILE A 37 12.08 10.21 13.01
N PRO A 38 11.06 10.70 13.73
CA PRO A 38 10.74 10.16 15.06
C PRO A 38 10.12 8.76 15.05
N GLY A 39 9.71 8.28 13.88
CA GLY A 39 9.07 6.97 13.71
C GLY A 39 10.07 5.82 13.60
N LYS A 40 9.56 4.61 13.73
CA LYS A 40 10.30 3.36 13.51
C LYS A 40 9.57 2.53 12.46
N LEU A 41 10.29 2.04 11.46
CA LEU A 41 9.77 1.12 10.45
C LEU A 41 10.46 -0.23 10.59
N ILE A 42 9.67 -1.31 10.63
CA ILE A 42 10.17 -2.67 10.55
C ILE A 42 9.64 -3.30 9.27
N VAL A 43 10.53 -3.68 8.39
CA VAL A 43 10.22 -4.43 7.16
C VAL A 43 10.55 -5.90 7.41
N LYS A 44 9.59 -6.78 7.13
CA LYS A 44 9.77 -8.22 7.24
C LYS A 44 9.32 -8.91 5.95
N GLU A 45 10.26 -9.53 5.28
CA GLU A 45 9.99 -10.36 4.12
C GLU A 45 9.59 -11.78 4.53
N TYR A 46 8.62 -12.34 3.80
CA TYR A 46 8.27 -13.75 3.82
C TYR A 46 8.26 -14.29 2.38
N PRO A 47 8.83 -15.48 2.13
CA PRO A 47 8.70 -16.11 0.83
C PRO A 47 7.23 -16.26 0.42
N THR A 48 6.94 -16.13 -0.86
CA THR A 48 5.58 -16.22 -1.40
C THR A 48 4.83 -17.42 -0.86
N ARG A 49 3.62 -17.21 -0.34
CA ARG A 49 2.75 -18.23 0.27
C ARG A 49 3.37 -19.01 1.44
N SER A 50 4.42 -18.50 2.08
CA SER A 50 4.98 -19.13 3.29
C SER A 50 4.31 -18.64 4.57
N ALA A 51 3.76 -17.41 4.56
CA ALA A 51 3.09 -16.82 5.71
C ALA A 51 1.57 -16.99 5.64
N ASN A 52 0.97 -17.28 6.77
CA ASN A 52 -0.46 -17.15 7.05
C ASN A 52 -0.69 -16.05 8.09
N ILE A 53 -1.93 -15.78 8.44
CA ILE A 53 -2.27 -14.74 9.43
C ILE A 53 -1.65 -15.03 10.79
N GLN A 54 -1.62 -16.29 11.23
CA GLN A 54 -0.98 -16.69 12.48
C GLN A 54 0.53 -16.39 12.48
N THR A 55 1.20 -16.53 11.32
CA THR A 55 2.62 -16.16 11.18
C THR A 55 2.82 -14.66 11.41
N ILE A 56 1.96 -13.82 10.84
CA ILE A 56 2.02 -12.36 11.01
C ILE A 56 1.73 -12.00 12.47
N LYS A 57 0.69 -12.57 13.06
CA LYS A 57 0.33 -12.37 14.47
C LYS A 57 1.49 -12.71 15.39
N ASN A 58 2.13 -13.86 15.20
CA ASN A 58 3.28 -14.28 16.00
C ASN A 58 4.46 -13.31 15.85
N HIS A 59 4.64 -12.72 14.65
CA HIS A 59 5.67 -11.72 14.44
C HIS A 59 5.37 -10.43 15.22
N VAL A 60 4.14 -9.93 15.17
CA VAL A 60 3.71 -8.75 15.92
C VAL A 60 3.88 -8.98 17.43
N GLU A 61 3.50 -10.14 17.94
CA GLU A 61 3.70 -10.48 19.37
C GLU A 61 5.19 -10.52 19.77
N LYS A 62 6.07 -10.99 18.88
CA LYS A 62 7.52 -10.91 19.12
C LYS A 62 8.04 -9.48 19.15
N LEU A 63 7.48 -8.59 18.33
CA LEU A 63 7.83 -7.17 18.34
C LEU A 63 7.35 -6.48 19.63
N LYS A 64 6.12 -6.74 20.06
CA LYS A 64 5.58 -6.23 21.33
C LYS A 64 6.45 -6.61 22.53
N ARG A 65 6.97 -7.84 22.56
CA ARG A 65 7.92 -8.29 23.62
C ARG A 65 9.27 -7.57 23.60
N ARG A 66 9.56 -6.80 22.55
CA ARG A 66 10.76 -5.98 22.38
C ARG A 66 10.43 -4.48 22.46
N ASP A 67 9.34 -4.16 23.12
CA ASP A 67 8.84 -2.79 23.29
C ASP A 67 8.54 -2.06 21.97
N PHE A 68 8.23 -2.81 20.91
CA PHE A 68 7.74 -2.26 19.65
C PHE A 68 6.26 -2.59 19.48
N ILE A 69 5.41 -1.60 19.70
CA ILE A 69 3.96 -1.68 19.48
C ILE A 69 3.68 -0.94 18.17
N PRO A 70 3.18 -1.62 17.11
CA PRO A 70 2.92 -0.95 15.85
C PRO A 70 1.67 -0.06 15.94
N ASP A 71 1.77 1.17 15.44
CA ASP A 71 0.62 2.06 15.23
C ASP A 71 -0.09 1.79 13.91
N MET A 72 0.55 1.05 13.01
CA MET A 72 0.02 0.63 11.71
C MET A 72 0.67 -0.67 11.26
N ILE A 73 -0.10 -1.53 10.62
CA ILE A 73 0.39 -2.75 9.95
C ILE A 73 0.10 -2.61 8.44
N ILE A 74 1.10 -2.88 7.61
CA ILE A 74 0.95 -2.93 6.15
C ILE A 74 1.30 -4.33 5.69
N VAL A 75 0.40 -4.96 4.94
CA VAL A 75 0.58 -6.30 4.34
C VAL A 75 0.59 -6.17 2.82
N ASP A 76 1.74 -6.34 2.20
CA ASP A 76 1.91 -6.25 0.74
C ASP A 76 2.10 -7.65 0.14
N TYR A 77 1.05 -8.27 -0.36
CA TYR A 77 -0.37 -7.94 -0.29
C TYR A 77 -1.22 -9.16 0.11
N GLY A 78 -2.45 -8.92 0.54
CA GLY A 78 -3.31 -9.96 1.12
C GLY A 78 -3.54 -11.19 0.26
N ASP A 79 -3.62 -11.04 -1.08
CA ASP A 79 -3.89 -12.15 -2.00
C ASP A 79 -2.72 -13.17 -2.08
N LEU A 80 -1.54 -12.87 -1.50
CA LEU A 80 -0.39 -13.78 -1.41
C LEU A 80 -0.31 -14.55 -0.09
N ILE A 81 -1.15 -14.21 0.88
CA ILE A 81 -1.21 -14.92 2.16
C ILE A 81 -1.74 -16.33 1.93
N ARG A 82 -1.15 -17.29 2.62
CA ARG A 82 -1.62 -18.67 2.63
C ARG A 82 -2.81 -18.81 3.59
N PRO A 83 -3.96 -19.37 3.17
CA PRO A 83 -5.05 -19.67 4.08
C PRO A 83 -4.61 -20.69 5.16
N GLU A 84 -5.12 -20.56 6.38
CA GLU A 84 -4.78 -21.49 7.48
C GLU A 84 -5.26 -22.89 7.20
N ASN A 85 -6.49 -23.02 6.72
CA ASN A 85 -7.07 -24.29 6.33
C ASN A 85 -6.86 -24.48 4.83
N GLY A 86 -5.87 -25.30 4.45
CA GLY A 86 -5.58 -25.68 3.07
C GLY A 86 -6.65 -26.62 2.47
N GLY A 87 -7.94 -26.28 2.66
CA GLY A 87 -9.08 -27.02 2.14
C GLY A 87 -9.18 -26.93 0.61
N LYS A 88 -10.02 -27.81 0.03
CA LYS A 88 -10.39 -27.80 -1.39
C LYS A 88 -11.38 -26.69 -1.75
N ASP A 89 -11.50 -25.66 -0.89
CA ASP A 89 -12.40 -24.55 -1.11
C ASP A 89 -11.99 -23.73 -2.32
N GLU A 90 -12.97 -23.18 -3.03
CA GLU A 90 -12.69 -22.31 -4.16
C GLU A 90 -11.83 -21.12 -3.72
N LYS A 91 -10.86 -20.75 -4.54
CA LYS A 91 -9.91 -19.64 -4.27
C LYS A 91 -10.61 -18.36 -3.79
N ARG A 92 -11.84 -18.12 -4.26
CA ARG A 92 -12.68 -16.99 -3.86
C ARG A 92 -13.00 -16.99 -2.37
N HIS A 93 -13.42 -18.12 -1.80
CA HIS A 93 -13.72 -18.25 -0.37
C HIS A 93 -12.46 -18.18 0.49
N GLN A 94 -11.35 -18.72 0.00
CA GLN A 94 -10.06 -18.59 0.69
C GLN A 94 -9.63 -17.13 0.81
N LEU A 95 -9.80 -16.32 -0.24
CA LEU A 95 -9.50 -14.89 -0.19
C LEU A 95 -10.41 -14.14 0.77
N GLU A 96 -11.70 -14.42 0.75
CA GLU A 96 -12.67 -13.81 1.69
C GLU A 96 -12.23 -14.06 3.14
N THR A 97 -11.96 -15.32 3.48
CA THR A 97 -11.46 -15.70 4.82
C THR A 97 -10.18 -14.97 5.21
N ILE A 98 -9.20 -14.88 4.30
CA ILE A 98 -7.94 -14.16 4.55
C ILE A 98 -8.20 -12.68 4.91
N TYR A 99 -9.10 -12.01 4.18
CA TYR A 99 -9.40 -10.60 4.47
C TYR A 99 -10.19 -10.41 5.77
N GLU A 100 -11.06 -11.36 6.13
CA GLU A 100 -11.71 -11.38 7.45
C GLU A 100 -10.70 -11.59 8.58
N GLU A 101 -9.75 -12.51 8.40
CA GLU A 101 -8.66 -12.75 9.35
C GLU A 101 -7.73 -11.55 9.49
N LEU A 102 -7.41 -10.83 8.38
CA LEU A 102 -6.66 -9.57 8.42
C LEU A 102 -7.39 -8.50 9.23
N ARG A 103 -8.72 -8.40 9.07
CA ARG A 103 -9.54 -7.51 9.89
C ARG A 103 -9.50 -7.91 11.37
N GLY A 104 -9.60 -9.20 11.66
CA GLY A 104 -9.46 -9.73 13.01
C GLY A 104 -8.09 -9.40 13.62
N LEU A 105 -7.03 -9.48 12.84
CA LEU A 105 -5.68 -9.10 13.27
C LEU A 105 -5.60 -7.60 13.62
N ALA A 106 -6.19 -6.72 12.81
CA ALA A 106 -6.24 -5.28 13.08
C ALA A 106 -6.93 -4.99 14.42
N GLN A 107 -8.05 -5.68 14.70
CA GLN A 107 -8.79 -5.56 15.96
C GLN A 107 -7.99 -6.05 17.17
N ILE A 108 -7.30 -7.21 17.04
CA ILE A 108 -6.44 -7.76 18.10
C ILE A 108 -5.23 -6.86 18.38
N CYS A 109 -4.68 -6.24 17.33
CA CYS A 109 -3.52 -5.34 17.46
C CYS A 109 -3.92 -3.92 17.86
N GLU A 110 -5.22 -3.59 17.83
CA GLU A 110 -5.79 -2.25 18.08
C GLU A 110 -5.15 -1.16 17.20
N CYS A 111 -4.79 -1.51 15.96
CA CYS A 111 -4.19 -0.58 15.01
C CYS A 111 -4.74 -0.78 13.59
N PRO A 112 -4.71 0.26 12.74
CA PRO A 112 -5.12 0.13 11.35
C PRO A 112 -4.23 -0.85 10.60
N LEU A 113 -4.86 -1.67 9.75
CA LEU A 113 -4.18 -2.59 8.85
C LEU A 113 -4.53 -2.22 7.41
N TRP A 114 -3.49 -2.02 6.61
CA TRP A 114 -3.59 -1.75 5.19
C TRP A 114 -3.11 -2.94 4.38
N THR A 115 -3.79 -3.23 3.29
CA THR A 115 -3.33 -4.20 2.29
C THR A 115 -3.71 -3.75 0.89
N ALA A 116 -3.02 -4.27 -0.10
CA ALA A 116 -3.34 -4.04 -1.50
C ALA A 116 -4.07 -5.24 -2.10
N SER A 117 -4.69 -5.02 -3.24
CA SER A 117 -5.27 -6.04 -4.10
C SER A 117 -5.10 -5.64 -5.55
N GLN A 118 -4.85 -6.61 -6.41
CA GLN A 118 -4.74 -6.36 -7.85
C GLN A 118 -6.12 -6.19 -8.48
N THR A 119 -6.19 -5.37 -9.53
CA THR A 119 -7.36 -5.25 -10.38
C THR A 119 -7.37 -6.35 -11.45
N ASN A 120 -8.54 -6.67 -11.96
CA ASN A 120 -8.68 -7.54 -13.13
C ASN A 120 -8.27 -6.80 -14.42
N ARG A 121 -8.32 -7.52 -15.57
CA ARG A 121 -7.94 -6.96 -16.87
C ARG A 121 -8.82 -5.79 -17.31
N SER A 122 -10.06 -5.69 -16.84
CA SER A 122 -10.94 -4.57 -17.18
C SER A 122 -10.50 -3.25 -16.54
N GLY A 123 -9.74 -3.31 -15.44
CA GLY A 123 -9.12 -2.13 -14.83
C GLY A 123 -7.85 -1.64 -15.52
N LEU A 124 -7.28 -2.41 -16.46
CA LEU A 124 -6.13 -1.98 -17.24
C LEU A 124 -6.56 -0.85 -18.20
N ASN A 125 -5.89 0.31 -18.08
CA ASN A 125 -6.18 1.54 -18.85
C ASN A 125 -7.52 2.22 -18.52
N ALA A 126 -8.23 1.82 -17.46
CA ALA A 126 -9.38 2.56 -16.98
C ALA A 126 -8.95 3.90 -16.38
N GLU A 127 -9.67 4.98 -16.70
CA GLU A 127 -9.42 6.27 -16.06
C GLU A 127 -9.72 6.22 -14.57
N VAL A 128 -10.79 5.51 -14.18
CA VAL A 128 -11.18 5.26 -12.79
C VAL A 128 -11.43 3.77 -12.62
N ILE A 129 -10.80 3.20 -11.61
CA ILE A 129 -10.97 1.79 -11.24
C ILE A 129 -12.03 1.72 -10.14
N THR A 130 -13.18 1.13 -10.44
CA THR A 130 -14.26 0.90 -9.47
C THR A 130 -14.09 -0.42 -8.72
N MET A 131 -14.91 -0.66 -7.69
CA MET A 131 -14.89 -1.94 -6.94
C MET A 131 -15.15 -3.16 -7.83
N GLU A 132 -15.92 -3.02 -8.91
CA GLU A 132 -16.21 -4.09 -9.87
C GLU A 132 -14.95 -4.58 -10.61
N SER A 133 -13.94 -3.71 -10.72
CA SER A 133 -12.66 -4.02 -11.33
C SER A 133 -11.69 -4.74 -10.38
N ILE A 134 -12.06 -4.96 -9.12
CA ILE A 134 -11.20 -5.67 -8.16
C ILE A 134 -11.26 -7.17 -8.46
N SER A 135 -10.08 -7.77 -8.65
CA SER A 135 -9.93 -9.16 -9.11
C SER A 135 -10.47 -10.19 -8.10
N GLU A 136 -11.05 -11.24 -8.65
CA GLU A 136 -11.34 -12.57 -8.09
C GLU A 136 -12.32 -12.67 -6.90
N ALA A 137 -12.47 -11.67 -6.04
CA ALA A 137 -13.44 -11.76 -4.95
C ALA A 137 -13.95 -10.36 -4.55
N PHE A 138 -15.06 -9.96 -5.14
CA PHE A 138 -15.78 -8.75 -4.73
C PHE A 138 -16.11 -8.75 -3.21
N ASN A 139 -16.30 -9.96 -2.63
CA ASN A 139 -16.58 -10.13 -1.21
C ASN A 139 -15.50 -9.55 -0.28
N LYS A 140 -14.23 -9.58 -0.68
CA LYS A 140 -13.16 -8.95 0.10
C LYS A 140 -13.37 -7.44 0.31
N CYS A 141 -14.07 -6.77 -0.63
CA CYS A 141 -14.42 -5.36 -0.51
C CYS A 141 -15.41 -5.09 0.62
N PHE A 142 -16.27 -6.05 0.96
CA PHE A 142 -17.23 -5.88 2.05
C PHE A 142 -16.56 -5.83 3.41
N VAL A 143 -15.45 -6.54 3.57
CA VAL A 143 -14.69 -6.59 4.83
C VAL A 143 -14.00 -5.26 5.13
N ALA A 144 -13.47 -4.58 4.11
CA ALA A 144 -12.73 -3.34 4.28
C ALA A 144 -13.63 -2.17 4.74
N ASP A 145 -13.11 -1.31 5.61
CA ASP A 145 -13.77 -0.08 6.06
C ASP A 145 -13.53 1.08 5.11
N PHE A 146 -12.37 1.08 4.45
CA PHE A 146 -11.96 2.09 3.49
C PHE A 146 -11.29 1.43 2.28
N ILE A 147 -11.67 1.84 1.07
CA ILE A 147 -11.07 1.37 -0.18
C ILE A 147 -10.80 2.57 -1.06
N PHE A 148 -9.59 2.69 -1.51
CA PHE A 148 -9.25 3.57 -2.62
C PHE A 148 -8.56 2.79 -3.73
N THR A 149 -8.71 3.27 -4.95
CA THR A 149 -8.04 2.73 -6.11
C THR A 149 -7.12 3.77 -6.72
N VAL A 150 -6.02 3.33 -7.32
CA VAL A 150 -5.07 4.19 -8.02
C VAL A 150 -5.03 3.77 -9.47
N SER A 151 -5.26 4.71 -10.37
CA SER A 151 -5.24 4.48 -11.81
C SER A 151 -4.29 5.43 -12.54
N ARG A 152 -3.66 4.91 -13.58
CA ARG A 152 -2.80 5.66 -14.50
C ARG A 152 -2.99 5.14 -15.93
N THR A 153 -3.35 6.02 -16.84
CA THR A 153 -3.30 5.75 -18.28
C THR A 153 -1.86 5.80 -18.81
N VAL A 154 -1.66 5.50 -20.08
CA VAL A 154 -0.34 5.66 -20.73
C VAL A 154 0.10 7.12 -20.71
N GLU A 155 -0.84 8.04 -20.96
CA GLU A 155 -0.58 9.49 -20.92
C GLU A 155 -0.20 9.95 -19.51
N ASP A 156 -0.93 9.49 -18.49
CA ASP A 156 -0.60 9.78 -17.09
C ASP A 156 0.83 9.36 -16.72
N LYS A 157 1.28 8.21 -17.21
CA LYS A 157 2.67 7.73 -16.95
C LYS A 157 3.71 8.66 -17.54
N ASN A 158 3.46 9.23 -18.73
CA ASN A 158 4.37 10.17 -19.37
C ASN A 158 4.42 11.52 -18.65
N ASN A 159 3.31 11.92 -18.02
CA ASN A 159 3.14 13.22 -17.39
C ASN A 159 3.33 13.17 -15.85
N ASN A 160 3.72 12.04 -15.28
CA ASN A 160 3.78 11.82 -13.84
C ASN A 160 2.46 12.15 -13.11
N THR A 161 1.34 11.86 -13.76
CA THR A 161 0.00 12.04 -13.20
C THR A 161 -0.67 10.71 -12.90
N GLY A 162 -1.84 10.77 -12.28
CA GLY A 162 -2.71 9.65 -12.00
C GLY A 162 -3.98 10.11 -11.30
N ARG A 163 -4.78 9.17 -10.86
CA ARG A 163 -6.01 9.44 -10.11
C ARG A 163 -6.12 8.49 -8.94
N ILE A 164 -6.62 9.00 -7.84
CA ILE A 164 -7.11 8.21 -6.73
C ILE A 164 -8.63 8.33 -6.68
N PHE A 165 -9.31 7.22 -6.56
CA PHE A 165 -10.76 7.16 -6.43
C PHE A 165 -11.12 6.51 -5.10
N ILE A 166 -11.93 7.18 -4.29
CA ILE A 166 -12.44 6.65 -3.03
C ILE A 166 -13.63 5.74 -3.35
N ALA A 167 -13.37 4.45 -3.43
CA ALA A 167 -14.35 3.45 -3.82
C ALA A 167 -15.29 3.04 -2.67
N LYS A 168 -14.84 3.16 -1.42
CA LYS A 168 -15.61 2.90 -0.21
C LYS A 168 -15.06 3.70 0.95
N ASN A 169 -15.96 4.31 1.72
CA ASN A 169 -15.61 4.96 2.97
C ASN A 169 -16.76 4.77 3.97
N ARG A 170 -16.59 3.86 4.93
CA ARG A 170 -17.66 3.52 5.90
C ARG A 170 -18.01 4.70 6.82
N ASN A 171 -17.08 5.61 7.05
CA ASN A 171 -17.21 6.71 7.99
C ASN A 171 -17.29 8.10 7.34
N GLY A 172 -17.44 8.17 6.00
CA GLY A 172 -17.49 9.43 5.28
C GLY A 172 -17.93 9.27 3.82
N PRO A 173 -17.81 10.32 3.01
CA PRO A 173 -18.19 10.26 1.59
C PRO A 173 -17.27 9.33 0.80
N ASP A 174 -17.85 8.64 -0.17
CA ASP A 174 -17.17 7.87 -1.20
C ASP A 174 -17.53 8.40 -2.60
N GLY A 175 -17.05 7.74 -3.65
CA GLY A 175 -17.26 8.19 -5.03
C GLY A 175 -16.42 9.39 -5.45
N LEU A 176 -15.50 9.84 -4.63
CA LEU A 176 -14.67 11.02 -4.89
C LEU A 176 -13.43 10.65 -5.71
N VAL A 177 -13.09 11.47 -6.70
CA VAL A 177 -11.87 11.35 -7.51
C VAL A 177 -10.95 12.53 -7.22
N TYR A 178 -9.69 12.23 -6.94
CA TYR A 178 -8.65 13.23 -6.76
C TYR A 178 -7.52 13.01 -7.77
N PRO A 179 -7.00 14.08 -8.37
CA PRO A 179 -5.80 13.97 -9.19
C PRO A 179 -4.58 13.65 -8.33
N LEU A 180 -3.63 12.91 -8.91
CA LEU A 180 -2.35 12.57 -8.28
C LEU A 180 -1.20 13.14 -9.11
N PHE A 181 -0.18 13.62 -8.42
CA PHE A 181 1.18 13.61 -8.91
C PHE A 181 1.82 12.28 -8.52
N MET A 182 2.47 11.58 -9.45
CA MET A 182 3.06 10.27 -9.21
C MET A 182 4.36 10.09 -10.00
N ASP A 183 5.47 10.48 -9.38
CA ASP A 183 6.80 10.20 -9.90
C ASP A 183 7.33 8.87 -9.36
N THR A 184 7.50 7.91 -10.25
CA THR A 184 7.98 6.56 -9.90
C THR A 184 9.50 6.49 -9.76
N SER A 185 10.24 7.49 -10.19
CA SER A 185 11.70 7.53 -10.07
C SER A 185 12.15 7.79 -8.63
N SER A 186 11.45 8.65 -7.93
CA SER A 186 11.65 8.99 -6.52
C SER A 186 10.58 8.39 -5.58
N VAL A 187 9.68 7.55 -6.13
CA VAL A 187 8.53 6.97 -5.39
C VAL A 187 7.65 8.05 -4.74
N CYS A 188 7.60 9.22 -5.35
CA CYS A 188 6.82 10.35 -4.83
C CYS A 188 5.37 10.26 -5.31
N ILE A 189 4.42 10.17 -4.38
CA ILE A 189 2.99 10.19 -4.65
C ILE A 189 2.36 11.30 -3.81
N LYS A 190 1.69 12.26 -4.46
CA LYS A 190 0.98 13.36 -3.80
C LYS A 190 -0.44 13.46 -4.33
N VAL A 191 -1.39 13.50 -3.42
CA VAL A 191 -2.80 13.80 -3.75
C VAL A 191 -2.93 15.29 -3.94
N LEU A 192 -3.47 15.72 -5.08
CA LEU A 192 -3.69 17.11 -5.41
C LEU A 192 -5.09 17.54 -4.96
N SER A 193 -5.24 18.80 -4.57
CA SER A 193 -6.55 19.35 -4.26
C SER A 193 -7.40 19.46 -5.53
N GLN A 194 -8.70 19.26 -5.42
CA GLN A 194 -9.63 19.50 -6.54
C GLN A 194 -9.66 20.97 -6.99
N THR A 195 -9.10 21.88 -6.22
CA THR A 195 -9.21 23.34 -6.37
C THR A 195 -7.98 24.01 -6.97
N GLY A 196 -7.09 23.30 -7.65
CA GLY A 196 -6.16 23.95 -8.56
C GLY A 196 -4.66 23.87 -8.27
N GLU A 197 -4.17 23.00 -7.39
CA GLU A 197 -2.72 22.70 -7.43
C GLU A 197 -2.41 21.92 -8.70
N THR A 198 -1.51 22.47 -9.51
CA THR A 198 -1.04 21.80 -10.72
C THR A 198 0.24 21.02 -10.44
N VAL A 199 0.60 20.11 -11.34
CA VAL A 199 1.89 19.38 -11.30
C VAL A 199 3.07 20.36 -11.25
N ASN A 200 2.97 21.49 -11.95
CA ASN A 200 4.02 22.52 -11.96
C ASN A 200 4.22 23.18 -10.59
N ASP A 201 3.14 23.39 -9.83
CA ASP A 201 3.23 23.96 -8.48
C ASP A 201 3.99 23.04 -7.51
N ILE A 202 3.87 21.73 -7.70
CA ILE A 202 4.58 20.73 -6.89
C ILE A 202 6.06 20.68 -7.25
N ILE A 203 6.38 20.72 -8.54
CA ILE A 203 7.78 20.71 -9.02
C ILE A 203 8.53 21.93 -8.50
N GLN A 204 7.91 23.12 -8.54
CA GLN A 204 8.50 24.36 -8.01
C GLN A 204 8.70 24.36 -6.49
N LYS A 205 7.84 23.67 -5.73
CA LYS A 205 7.98 23.55 -4.26
C LYS A 205 9.04 22.54 -3.83
N SER A 206 9.52 21.71 -4.75
CA SER A 206 10.50 20.63 -4.49
C SER A 206 11.92 20.97 -4.97
N SER A 207 12.11 22.16 -5.57
CA SER A 207 13.40 22.72 -6.02
C SER A 207 13.95 23.70 -5.00
#